data_110491affbc9235ff6d009564b1613c8
#
_entry.id   110491affbc9235ff6d009564b1613c8
#
_cell.length_a   1.000
_cell.length_b   1.000
_cell.length_c   1.000
_cell.angle_alpha   90.00
_cell.angle_beta   90.00
_cell.angle_gamma   90.00
#
_symmetry.space_group_name_H-M   'P 1'
#
loop_
_entity.id
_entity.type
_entity.pdbx_description
1 polymer ?
#
loop_
_entity_poly.entity_id
_entity_poly.type
_entity_poly.pdbx_seq_one_letter_code
_entity_poly.pdbx_strand_id
1 'polypeptide(L)'
;MEIIKPRTLSGFMELLPEKQLKFDCMAEVLRKTYASYGFAPLDTPVIEDAQILLAKGGGETEKQIYRFTKGDSDLALRFDLTVPLAKYVALHYNELAFPFRRYQISKVYRGERAQRGRFREFYQADIDIIGDGKLDILNEAEIPAIIYKVFKGFGLTRFQIHVNNRKVLNGFYAMMGLTEKSGDIMRTVDKLDKIGVDKVKIILLEDCGLTEQQADDILAFISIKGTNAEVLAALENYAGRNETFDTGLGELKVVASNLAAFGMPEENFVVDLTIARGLDYYTGTVYETLLLDHPELGSVCSGGRYDNLAGYYIEKQLPGVGISIGLTRLFYVLDEQGLLNPELPSAPADALVLPMGDIAPAIALAETLRS
;
A
#
# COMPACT_ATOMS: atom_id res chain seq x y z
N MET A 1 32.46 33.47 14.60
CA MET A 1 31.50 32.36 14.61
C MET A 1 31.66 31.65 13.30
N GLU A 2 31.94 30.33 13.29
CA GLU A 2 32.08 29.54 12.09
C GLU A 2 30.67 29.29 11.49
N ILE A 3 30.51 29.58 10.20
CA ILE A 3 29.22 29.38 9.50
C ILE A 3 29.10 27.92 9.11
N ILE A 4 28.11 27.24 9.66
CA ILE A 4 27.78 25.84 9.29
C ILE A 4 27.04 25.86 7.96
N LYS A 5 27.56 25.13 6.95
CA LYS A 5 26.89 24.97 5.67
C LYS A 5 25.64 24.09 5.83
N PRO A 6 24.43 24.63 5.58
CA PRO A 6 23.20 23.85 5.70
C PRO A 6 23.14 22.78 4.60
N ARG A 7 22.58 21.62 4.94
CA ARG A 7 22.38 20.51 3.99
C ARG A 7 21.24 19.61 4.43
N THR A 8 20.49 19.09 3.49
CA THR A 8 19.51 18.02 3.70
C THR A 8 20.20 16.66 3.72
N LEU A 9 19.80 15.76 4.59
CA LEU A 9 20.32 14.39 4.63
C LEU A 9 19.91 13.61 3.38
N SER A 10 20.78 12.73 2.92
CA SER A 10 20.49 11.85 1.78
C SER A 10 19.27 10.94 2.07
N GLY A 11 18.28 10.95 1.18
CA GLY A 11 17.04 10.21 1.34
C GLY A 11 15.96 10.94 2.14
N PHE A 12 16.19 12.20 2.52
CA PHE A 12 15.21 13.09 3.12
C PHE A 12 14.85 14.18 2.11
N MET A 13 13.59 14.55 2.03
CA MET A 13 13.09 15.51 1.06
C MET A 13 12.56 16.76 1.75
N GLU A 14 12.94 17.92 1.22
CA GLU A 14 12.39 19.22 1.58
C GLU A 14 11.72 19.81 0.34
N LEU A 15 10.45 20.16 0.46
CA LEU A 15 9.69 20.78 -0.63
C LEU A 15 9.73 22.30 -0.50
N LEU A 16 9.91 23.01 -1.62
CA LEU A 16 9.65 24.43 -1.68
C LEU A 16 8.14 24.71 -1.56
N PRO A 17 7.74 25.93 -1.12
CA PRO A 17 6.34 26.26 -0.84
C PRO A 17 5.33 25.88 -1.93
N GLU A 18 5.66 26.15 -3.21
CA GLU A 18 4.79 25.77 -4.33
C GLU A 18 4.56 24.24 -4.41
N LYS A 19 5.64 23.45 -4.28
CA LYS A 19 5.53 21.98 -4.32
C LYS A 19 4.87 21.43 -3.08
N GLN A 20 5.11 22.05 -1.92
CA GLN A 20 4.43 21.69 -0.68
C GLN A 20 2.93 21.88 -0.79
N LEU A 21 2.47 23.00 -1.36
CA LEU A 21 1.06 23.27 -1.60
C LEU A 21 0.42 22.19 -2.48
N LYS A 22 1.06 21.80 -3.59
CA LYS A 22 0.59 20.71 -4.46
C LYS A 22 0.54 19.37 -3.73
N PHE A 23 1.53 19.07 -2.91
CA PHE A 23 1.55 17.87 -2.05
C PHE A 23 0.38 17.86 -1.06
N ASP A 24 0.12 18.98 -0.41
CA ASP A 24 -0.97 19.13 0.56
C ASP A 24 -2.33 18.96 -0.11
N CYS A 25 -2.51 19.45 -1.35
CA CYS A 25 -3.71 19.20 -2.14
C CYS A 25 -3.91 17.70 -2.43
N MET A 26 -2.86 16.95 -2.76
CA MET A 26 -2.97 15.50 -2.92
C MET A 26 -3.35 14.82 -1.59
N ALA A 27 -2.74 15.24 -0.48
CA ALA A 27 -3.11 14.72 0.84
C ALA A 27 -4.57 15.03 1.20
N GLU A 28 -5.09 16.17 0.76
CA GLU A 28 -6.49 16.53 0.99
C GLU A 28 -7.48 15.69 0.16
N VAL A 29 -7.14 15.34 -1.08
CA VAL A 29 -7.90 14.38 -1.90
C VAL A 29 -8.02 13.05 -1.16
N LEU A 30 -6.93 12.55 -0.57
CA LEU A 30 -6.92 11.33 0.23
C LEU A 30 -7.85 11.44 1.45
N ARG A 31 -7.71 12.50 2.25
CA ARG A 31 -8.53 12.71 3.45
C ARG A 31 -10.02 12.73 3.11
N LYS A 32 -10.41 13.51 2.11
CA LYS A 32 -11.82 13.62 1.66
C LYS A 32 -12.35 12.29 1.16
N THR A 33 -11.59 11.58 0.32
CA THR A 33 -11.99 10.28 -0.19
C THR A 33 -12.14 9.26 0.94
N TYR A 34 -11.16 9.12 1.82
CA TYR A 34 -11.21 8.18 2.93
C TYR A 34 -12.36 8.49 3.90
N ALA A 35 -12.56 9.77 4.25
CA ALA A 35 -13.67 10.20 5.09
C ALA A 35 -15.04 9.88 4.47
N SER A 36 -15.19 10.01 3.13
CA SER A 36 -16.45 9.70 2.43
C SER A 36 -16.80 8.20 2.48
N TYR A 37 -15.83 7.33 2.75
CA TYR A 37 -16.02 5.90 2.99
C TYR A 37 -16.10 5.54 4.48
N GLY A 38 -16.23 6.53 5.37
CA GLY A 38 -16.38 6.30 6.80
C GLY A 38 -15.10 5.92 7.55
N PHE A 39 -13.92 6.19 6.98
CA PHE A 39 -12.68 5.99 7.70
C PHE A 39 -12.42 7.15 8.67
N ALA A 40 -12.14 6.82 9.94
CA ALA A 40 -11.74 7.77 10.96
C ALA A 40 -10.23 8.12 10.86
N PRO A 41 -9.84 9.38 11.09
CA PRO A 41 -8.43 9.74 11.16
C PRO A 41 -7.76 9.13 12.38
N LEU A 42 -6.54 8.66 12.22
CA LEU A 42 -5.69 8.16 13.28
C LEU A 42 -4.27 8.71 13.07
N ASP A 43 -3.57 9.00 14.14
CA ASP A 43 -2.11 9.16 14.14
C ASP A 43 -1.51 8.43 15.33
N THR A 44 -0.49 7.64 15.08
CA THR A 44 0.28 6.90 16.09
C THR A 44 1.62 7.60 16.31
N PRO A 45 2.29 7.40 17.45
CA PRO A 45 3.61 7.98 17.67
C PRO A 45 4.62 7.61 16.60
N VAL A 46 5.50 8.56 16.27
CA VAL A 46 6.64 8.32 15.36
C VAL A 46 7.70 7.45 16.01
N ILE A 47 7.90 7.66 17.32
CA ILE A 47 8.85 6.93 18.16
C ILE A 47 8.07 5.94 19.01
N GLU A 48 8.48 4.70 18.98
CA GLU A 48 7.91 3.61 19.77
C GLU A 48 9.02 2.86 20.51
N ASP A 49 8.64 2.07 21.50
CA ASP A 49 9.53 1.07 22.07
C ASP A 49 10.01 0.11 20.97
N ALA A 50 11.32 -0.13 20.89
CA ALA A 50 11.91 -0.97 19.86
C ALA A 50 11.31 -2.38 19.88
N GLN A 51 10.98 -2.93 21.06
CA GLN A 51 10.35 -4.24 21.20
C GLN A 51 8.99 -4.31 20.50
N ILE A 52 8.21 -3.23 20.52
CA ILE A 52 6.91 -3.14 19.81
C ILE A 52 7.12 -3.27 18.31
N LEU A 53 8.01 -2.44 17.73
CA LEU A 53 8.21 -2.44 16.29
C LEU A 53 8.91 -3.70 15.77
N LEU A 54 9.68 -4.36 16.63
CA LEU A 54 10.41 -5.59 16.32
C LEU A 54 9.64 -6.86 16.67
N ALA A 55 8.44 -6.77 17.26
CA ALA A 55 7.65 -7.93 17.67
C ALA A 55 7.37 -8.90 16.52
N LYS A 56 7.24 -8.38 15.31
CA LYS A 56 7.17 -9.14 14.06
C LYS A 56 8.52 -9.24 13.34
N GLY A 57 9.61 -8.92 14.05
CA GLY A 57 10.94 -8.81 13.48
C GLY A 57 11.44 -10.08 12.83
N GLY A 58 12.34 -9.91 11.87
CA GLY A 58 13.06 -10.94 11.14
C GLY A 58 13.61 -10.37 9.83
N GLY A 59 14.86 -10.70 9.54
CA GLY A 59 15.48 -10.48 8.26
C GLY A 59 15.79 -9.01 7.91
N GLU A 60 15.38 -8.60 6.72
CA GLU A 60 15.74 -7.30 6.12
C GLU A 60 15.10 -6.12 6.83
N THR A 61 13.87 -6.25 7.36
CA THR A 61 13.13 -5.15 8.03
C THR A 61 13.86 -4.67 9.27
N GLU A 62 14.39 -5.58 10.08
CA GLU A 62 15.11 -5.25 11.31
C GLU A 62 16.37 -4.41 11.02
N LYS A 63 17.07 -4.71 9.93
CA LYS A 63 18.27 -3.95 9.49
C LYS A 63 17.95 -2.54 9.03
N GLN A 64 16.70 -2.26 8.65
CA GLN A 64 16.26 -0.99 8.10
C GLN A 64 15.56 -0.09 9.13
N ILE A 65 15.25 -0.60 10.32
CA ILE A 65 14.65 0.19 11.40
C ILE A 65 15.71 1.13 12.00
N TYR A 66 15.37 2.41 12.11
CA TYR A 66 16.15 3.37 12.88
C TYR A 66 15.93 3.14 14.37
N ARG A 67 16.93 2.61 15.05
CA ARG A 67 16.93 2.30 16.48
C ARG A 67 17.96 3.16 17.22
N PHE A 68 17.61 3.64 18.41
CA PHE A 68 18.47 4.47 19.23
C PHE A 68 18.07 4.38 20.70
N THR A 69 18.99 4.78 21.59
CA THR A 69 18.74 4.80 23.03
C THR A 69 18.58 6.23 23.52
N LYS A 70 17.67 6.45 24.48
CA LYS A 70 17.53 7.70 25.22
C LYS A 70 17.32 7.41 26.70
N GLY A 71 18.33 7.73 27.53
CA GLY A 71 18.38 7.22 28.90
C GLY A 71 18.41 5.69 28.89
N ASP A 72 17.53 5.07 29.66
CA ASP A 72 17.41 3.61 29.75
C ASP A 72 16.41 3.02 28.72
N SER A 73 15.83 3.86 27.86
CA SER A 73 14.82 3.44 26.88
C SER A 73 15.47 3.06 25.56
N ASP A 74 15.08 1.89 25.04
CA ASP A 74 15.44 1.39 23.71
C ASP A 74 14.31 1.73 22.73
N LEU A 75 14.54 2.65 21.83
CA LEU A 75 13.55 3.31 21.01
C LEU A 75 13.81 3.07 19.52
N ALA A 76 12.75 3.12 18.72
CA ALA A 76 12.86 3.05 17.28
C ALA A 76 11.86 3.98 16.57
N LEU A 77 12.20 4.40 15.35
CA LEU A 77 11.27 5.10 14.45
C LEU A 77 10.40 4.07 13.73
N ARG A 78 9.10 4.37 13.60
CA ARG A 78 8.15 3.50 12.88
C ARG A 78 8.58 3.29 11.42
N PHE A 79 8.57 2.03 11.00
CA PHE A 79 8.96 1.59 9.67
C PHE A 79 7.78 1.62 8.68
N ASP A 80 6.57 1.39 9.18
CA ASP A 80 5.27 1.44 8.52
C ASP A 80 4.21 2.03 9.47
N LEU A 81 2.96 2.07 9.00
CA LEU A 81 1.82 2.51 9.81
C LEU A 81 0.95 1.34 10.30
N THR A 82 1.26 0.11 9.88
CA THR A 82 0.45 -1.09 10.14
C THR A 82 0.82 -1.77 11.46
N VAL A 83 2.12 -1.89 11.77
CA VAL A 83 2.58 -2.42 13.07
C VAL A 83 2.14 -1.52 14.24
N PRO A 84 2.33 -0.18 14.17
CA PRO A 84 1.77 0.72 15.18
C PRO A 84 0.24 0.66 15.30
N LEU A 85 -0.49 0.45 14.19
CA LEU A 85 -1.93 0.23 14.22
C LEU A 85 -2.30 -1.04 14.99
N ALA A 86 -1.62 -2.15 14.74
CA ALA A 86 -1.87 -3.42 15.42
C ALA A 86 -1.71 -3.28 16.94
N LYS A 87 -0.66 -2.59 17.39
CA LYS A 87 -0.46 -2.23 18.80
C LYS A 87 -1.58 -1.32 19.31
N TYR A 88 -1.96 -0.30 18.55
CA TYR A 88 -3.03 0.63 18.93
C TYR A 88 -4.36 -0.10 19.13
N VAL A 89 -4.75 -0.95 18.18
CA VAL A 89 -6.01 -1.73 18.27
C VAL A 89 -5.99 -2.69 19.46
N ALA A 90 -4.86 -3.32 19.74
CA ALA A 90 -4.72 -4.19 20.89
C ALA A 90 -4.85 -3.42 22.21
N LEU A 91 -4.23 -2.24 22.31
CA LEU A 91 -4.26 -1.39 23.50
C LEU A 91 -5.66 -0.84 23.79
N HIS A 92 -6.39 -0.44 22.74
CA HIS A 92 -7.69 0.22 22.83
C HIS A 92 -8.86 -0.68 22.43
N TYR A 93 -8.66 -2.00 22.43
CA TYR A 93 -9.67 -2.96 21.94
C TYR A 93 -11.07 -2.73 22.52
N ASN A 94 -11.18 -2.48 23.82
CA ASN A 94 -12.46 -2.29 24.50
C ASN A 94 -13.11 -0.90 24.25
N GLU A 95 -12.39 0.02 23.66
CA GLU A 95 -12.83 1.39 23.36
C GLU A 95 -13.22 1.57 21.90
N LEU A 96 -12.81 0.62 21.03
CA LEU A 96 -13.05 0.68 19.59
C LEU A 96 -14.35 -0.01 19.20
N ALA A 97 -15.05 0.54 18.20
CA ALA A 97 -16.17 -0.11 17.53
C ALA A 97 -15.69 -0.88 16.30
N PHE A 98 -16.13 -2.13 16.16
CA PHE A 98 -15.77 -3.00 15.02
C PHE A 98 -16.94 -3.17 14.03
N PRO A 99 -16.69 -3.24 12.70
CA PRO A 99 -15.38 -3.15 12.08
C PRO A 99 -14.78 -1.76 12.25
N PHE A 100 -13.53 -1.70 12.72
CA PHE A 100 -12.80 -0.45 12.91
C PHE A 100 -12.18 -0.01 11.58
N ARG A 101 -12.59 1.16 11.10
CA ARG A 101 -12.13 1.75 9.81
C ARG A 101 -11.30 2.97 10.12
N ARG A 102 -10.01 2.94 9.79
CA ARG A 102 -9.10 4.06 10.04
C ARG A 102 -8.34 4.47 8.78
N TYR A 103 -7.97 5.74 8.69
CA TYR A 103 -6.90 6.17 7.80
C TYR A 103 -5.80 6.89 8.56
N GLN A 104 -4.58 6.83 8.03
CA GLN A 104 -3.44 7.57 8.55
C GLN A 104 -2.57 8.04 7.39
N ILE A 105 -2.25 9.36 7.37
CA ILE A 105 -1.34 9.96 6.40
C ILE A 105 -0.18 10.55 7.19
N SER A 106 0.92 9.81 7.28
CA SER A 106 2.01 10.16 8.19
C SER A 106 3.35 9.66 7.66
N LYS A 107 4.44 10.25 8.21
CA LYS A 107 5.80 9.86 7.87
C LYS A 107 6.19 8.52 8.47
N VAL A 108 6.96 7.75 7.70
CA VAL A 108 7.65 6.52 8.11
C VAL A 108 9.11 6.58 7.74
N TYR A 109 9.93 5.71 8.35
CA TYR A 109 11.39 5.82 8.30
C TYR A 109 12.02 4.46 7.96
N ARG A 110 12.82 4.44 6.89
CA ARG A 110 13.51 3.22 6.44
C ARG A 110 14.98 3.48 6.17
N GLY A 111 15.86 2.74 6.83
CA GLY A 111 17.32 2.85 6.70
C GLY A 111 17.91 2.28 5.42
N GLU A 112 17.08 2.06 4.39
CA GLU A 112 17.53 1.53 3.09
C GLU A 112 18.40 2.54 2.31
N ARG A 113 19.09 2.03 1.29
CA ARG A 113 19.87 2.88 0.39
C ARG A 113 18.95 3.81 -0.38
N ALA A 114 19.17 5.13 -0.25
CA ALA A 114 18.43 6.13 -0.99
C ALA A 114 18.63 5.94 -2.51
N GLN A 115 17.54 5.95 -3.27
CA GLN A 115 17.49 5.83 -4.72
C GLN A 115 16.42 6.77 -5.26
N ARG A 116 16.39 6.97 -6.59
CA ARG A 116 15.33 7.75 -7.25
C ARG A 116 13.95 7.21 -6.87
N GLY A 117 13.10 8.06 -6.29
CA GLY A 117 11.77 7.68 -5.79
C GLY A 117 11.75 6.78 -4.54
N ARG A 118 12.92 6.53 -3.89
CA ARG A 118 13.03 5.82 -2.60
C ARG A 118 13.71 6.71 -1.58
N PHE A 119 12.94 7.05 -0.55
CA PHE A 119 13.35 7.95 0.52
C PHE A 119 13.51 7.19 1.84
N ARG A 120 14.31 7.74 2.74
CA ARG A 120 14.49 7.26 4.11
C ARG A 120 13.46 7.80 5.08
N GLU A 121 12.92 8.97 4.78
CA GLU A 121 11.73 9.57 5.41
C GLU A 121 10.71 9.83 4.30
N PHE A 122 9.50 9.31 4.43
CA PHE A 122 8.45 9.50 3.43
C PHE A 122 7.07 9.33 4.01
N TYR A 123 6.08 9.97 3.39
CA TYR A 123 4.68 9.80 3.75
C TYR A 123 4.10 8.52 3.14
N GLN A 124 3.45 7.74 3.99
CA GLN A 124 2.48 6.74 3.60
C GLN A 124 1.08 7.26 3.87
N ALA A 125 0.12 6.88 3.01
CA ALA A 125 -1.30 7.14 3.19
C ALA A 125 -2.01 5.79 3.21
N ASP A 126 -2.33 5.33 4.40
CA ASP A 126 -2.85 4.00 4.67
C ASP A 126 -4.33 4.06 5.07
N ILE A 127 -5.10 3.08 4.61
CA ILE A 127 -6.41 2.75 5.15
C ILE A 127 -6.44 1.30 5.57
N ASP A 128 -7.13 1.01 6.67
CA ASP A 128 -7.37 -0.35 7.15
C ASP A 128 -8.79 -0.48 7.70
N ILE A 129 -9.36 -1.66 7.49
CA ILE A 129 -10.61 -2.11 8.07
C ILE A 129 -10.31 -3.34 8.90
N ILE A 130 -10.55 -3.29 10.21
CA ILE A 130 -10.26 -4.37 11.13
C ILE A 130 -11.58 -4.90 11.71
N GLY A 131 -11.79 -6.20 11.57
CA GLY A 131 -12.92 -6.92 12.16
C GLY A 131 -12.61 -7.48 13.55
N ASP A 132 -13.63 -7.93 14.26
CA ASP A 132 -13.51 -8.70 15.50
C ASP A 132 -14.03 -10.13 15.26
N GLY A 133 -13.15 -11.11 15.32
CA GLY A 133 -13.39 -12.52 15.01
C GLY A 133 -13.62 -12.80 13.52
N LYS A 134 -14.25 -11.90 12.79
CA LYS A 134 -14.55 -12.00 11.36
C LYS A 134 -14.50 -10.66 10.65
N LEU A 135 -14.25 -10.68 9.35
CA LEU A 135 -14.36 -9.51 8.46
C LEU A 135 -14.98 -9.98 7.14
N ASP A 136 -16.09 -9.33 6.75
CA ASP A 136 -16.81 -9.66 5.54
C ASP A 136 -15.95 -9.38 4.30
N ILE A 137 -16.00 -10.28 3.31
CA ILE A 137 -15.25 -10.22 2.06
C ILE A 137 -15.59 -8.97 1.22
N LEU A 138 -16.77 -8.38 1.38
CA LEU A 138 -17.16 -7.15 0.68
C LEU A 138 -16.24 -5.97 1.04
N ASN A 139 -15.62 -5.97 2.22
CA ASN A 139 -14.61 -4.96 2.55
C ASN A 139 -13.39 -5.06 1.61
N GLU A 140 -13.07 -6.26 1.14
CA GLU A 140 -11.97 -6.47 0.19
C GLU A 140 -12.36 -6.02 -1.23
N ALA A 141 -13.63 -6.09 -1.60
CA ALA A 141 -14.13 -5.55 -2.87
C ALA A 141 -14.20 -4.01 -2.87
N GLU A 142 -14.44 -3.38 -1.73
CA GLU A 142 -14.50 -1.92 -1.59
C GLU A 142 -13.11 -1.26 -1.76
N ILE A 143 -12.04 -1.91 -1.33
CA ILE A 143 -10.68 -1.35 -1.38
C ILE A 143 -10.24 -0.93 -2.80
N PRO A 144 -10.37 -1.73 -3.87
CA PRO A 144 -10.05 -1.29 -5.23
C PRO A 144 -10.85 -0.06 -5.67
N ALA A 145 -12.13 0.03 -5.30
CA ALA A 145 -12.96 1.17 -5.64
C ALA A 145 -12.49 2.46 -4.95
N ILE A 146 -12.01 2.37 -3.71
CA ILE A 146 -11.40 3.50 -2.99
C ILE A 146 -10.11 3.94 -3.70
N ILE A 147 -9.23 2.99 -4.05
CA ILE A 147 -8.01 3.27 -4.80
C ILE A 147 -8.35 3.98 -6.13
N TYR A 148 -9.32 3.46 -6.87
CA TYR A 148 -9.77 4.06 -8.12
C TYR A 148 -10.20 5.51 -7.94
N LYS A 149 -11.04 5.82 -6.94
CA LYS A 149 -11.48 7.19 -6.66
C LYS A 149 -10.34 8.13 -6.27
N VAL A 150 -9.41 7.65 -5.46
CA VAL A 150 -8.22 8.43 -5.07
C VAL A 150 -7.39 8.79 -6.30
N PHE A 151 -7.08 7.81 -7.16
CA PHE A 151 -6.24 8.03 -8.34
C PHE A 151 -6.93 8.94 -9.36
N LYS A 152 -8.24 8.78 -9.55
CA LYS A 152 -9.05 9.72 -10.34
C LYS A 152 -9.02 11.13 -9.74
N GLY A 153 -9.10 11.25 -8.42
CA GLY A 153 -8.99 12.52 -7.71
C GLY A 153 -7.62 13.21 -7.87
N PHE A 154 -6.56 12.44 -8.12
CA PHE A 154 -5.25 12.96 -8.50
C PHE A 154 -5.16 13.39 -9.98
N GLY A 155 -6.22 13.18 -10.77
CA GLY A 155 -6.22 13.44 -12.21
C GLY A 155 -5.61 12.32 -13.05
N LEU A 156 -5.28 11.19 -12.44
CA LEU A 156 -4.73 10.03 -13.16
C LEU A 156 -5.83 9.27 -13.90
N THR A 157 -5.59 8.90 -15.15
CA THR A 157 -6.56 8.19 -16.00
C THR A 157 -6.07 6.82 -16.44
N ARG A 158 -4.76 6.62 -16.54
CA ARG A 158 -4.14 5.41 -17.08
C ARG A 158 -3.41 4.63 -15.99
N PHE A 159 -4.19 3.85 -15.22
CA PHE A 159 -3.69 2.95 -14.18
C PHE A 159 -4.53 1.68 -14.10
N GLN A 160 -3.96 0.62 -13.59
CA GLN A 160 -4.65 -0.64 -13.30
C GLN A 160 -4.37 -1.10 -11.87
N ILE A 161 -5.42 -1.66 -11.26
CA ILE A 161 -5.37 -2.28 -9.95
C ILE A 161 -5.37 -3.79 -10.20
N HIS A 162 -4.24 -4.40 -9.96
CA HIS A 162 -4.05 -5.83 -10.07
C HIS A 162 -4.42 -6.49 -8.75
N VAL A 163 -5.13 -7.61 -8.82
CA VAL A 163 -5.66 -8.31 -7.65
C VAL A 163 -5.41 -9.80 -7.79
N ASN A 164 -5.00 -10.41 -6.69
CA ASN A 164 -4.90 -11.85 -6.54
C ASN A 164 -5.42 -12.27 -5.16
N ASN A 165 -5.46 -13.57 -4.92
CA ASN A 165 -5.73 -14.12 -3.58
C ASN A 165 -4.66 -15.15 -3.23
N ARG A 166 -3.99 -14.96 -2.09
CA ARG A 166 -2.91 -15.86 -1.64
C ARG A 166 -3.37 -17.29 -1.40
N LYS A 167 -4.66 -17.49 -1.07
CA LYS A 167 -5.24 -18.83 -0.91
C LYS A 167 -5.27 -19.59 -2.23
N VAL A 168 -5.49 -18.88 -3.37
CA VAL A 168 -5.41 -19.48 -4.71
C VAL A 168 -4.01 -20.02 -4.97
N LEU A 169 -2.97 -19.22 -4.73
CA LEU A 169 -1.58 -19.66 -4.91
C LEU A 169 -1.21 -20.80 -3.95
N ASN A 170 -1.50 -20.62 -2.65
CA ASN A 170 -1.19 -21.62 -1.63
C ASN A 170 -1.90 -22.95 -1.90
N GLY A 171 -3.18 -22.90 -2.29
CA GLY A 171 -3.95 -24.08 -2.60
C GLY A 171 -3.41 -24.80 -3.86
N PHE A 172 -3.01 -24.05 -4.88
CA PHE A 172 -2.34 -24.60 -6.06
C PHE A 172 -1.03 -25.31 -5.70
N TYR A 173 -0.18 -24.66 -4.90
CA TYR A 173 1.08 -25.28 -4.45
C TYR A 173 0.82 -26.52 -3.57
N ALA A 174 -0.24 -26.50 -2.74
CA ALA A 174 -0.61 -27.67 -1.95
C ALA A 174 -1.07 -28.85 -2.79
N MET A 175 -1.78 -28.65 -3.91
CA MET A 175 -2.12 -29.70 -4.88
C MET A 175 -0.89 -30.40 -5.46
N MET A 176 0.23 -29.69 -5.52
CA MET A 176 1.52 -30.20 -6.02
C MET A 176 2.41 -30.79 -4.91
N GLY A 177 1.93 -30.82 -3.64
CA GLY A 177 2.72 -31.26 -2.49
C GLY A 177 3.79 -30.26 -2.06
N LEU A 178 3.65 -28.97 -2.37
CA LEU A 178 4.65 -27.92 -2.16
C LEU A 178 4.29 -26.93 -1.04
N THR A 179 3.40 -27.32 -0.11
CA THR A 179 2.93 -26.44 0.98
C THR A 179 4.07 -25.81 1.78
N GLU A 180 5.06 -26.59 2.19
CA GLU A 180 6.21 -26.12 2.98
C GLU A 180 7.13 -25.15 2.20
N LYS A 181 7.09 -25.20 0.87
CA LYS A 181 7.91 -24.37 -0.03
C LYS A 181 7.15 -23.13 -0.55
N SER A 182 5.85 -23.00 -0.23
CA SER A 182 5.00 -21.97 -0.83
C SER A 182 5.53 -20.55 -0.66
N GLY A 183 6.12 -20.24 0.50
CA GLY A 183 6.71 -18.93 0.78
C GLY A 183 7.93 -18.61 -0.11
N ASP A 184 8.82 -19.59 -0.32
CA ASP A 184 10.00 -19.42 -1.18
C ASP A 184 9.61 -19.32 -2.65
N ILE A 185 8.62 -20.13 -3.07
CA ILE A 185 8.06 -20.08 -4.42
C ILE A 185 7.45 -18.71 -4.68
N MET A 186 6.61 -18.19 -3.77
CA MET A 186 6.00 -16.86 -3.93
C MET A 186 7.04 -15.74 -4.00
N ARG A 187 8.09 -15.78 -3.15
CA ARG A 187 9.20 -14.81 -3.21
C ARG A 187 9.99 -14.89 -4.51
N THR A 188 10.02 -16.05 -5.15
CA THR A 188 10.71 -16.25 -6.43
C THR A 188 9.85 -15.77 -7.60
N VAL A 189 8.58 -16.13 -7.62
CA VAL A 189 7.59 -15.66 -8.61
C VAL A 189 7.49 -14.14 -8.63
N ASP A 190 7.53 -13.50 -7.48
CA ASP A 190 7.55 -12.04 -7.35
C ASP A 190 8.68 -11.32 -8.10
N LYS A 191 9.73 -12.03 -8.42
CA LYS A 191 10.84 -11.47 -9.20
C LYS A 191 10.62 -11.57 -10.71
N LEU A 192 9.51 -12.20 -11.17
CA LEU A 192 9.27 -12.53 -12.58
C LEU A 192 9.45 -11.32 -13.50
N ASP A 193 8.80 -10.21 -13.19
CA ASP A 193 8.87 -8.98 -13.99
C ASP A 193 10.27 -8.33 -14.02
N LYS A 194 11.08 -8.60 -13.00
CA LYS A 194 12.41 -8.00 -12.86
C LYS A 194 13.51 -8.81 -13.54
N ILE A 195 13.43 -10.14 -13.45
CA ILE A 195 14.53 -11.02 -13.88
C ILE A 195 14.16 -11.94 -15.05
N GLY A 196 12.87 -12.02 -15.39
CA GLY A 196 12.35 -12.84 -16.49
C GLY A 196 12.12 -14.31 -16.13
N VAL A 197 11.36 -15.00 -16.99
CA VAL A 197 10.87 -16.38 -16.79
C VAL A 197 12.03 -17.37 -16.62
N ASP A 198 13.06 -17.28 -17.46
CA ASP A 198 14.17 -18.25 -17.45
C ASP A 198 14.93 -18.22 -16.12
N LYS A 199 15.22 -17.04 -15.59
CA LYS A 199 15.91 -16.89 -14.29
C LYS A 199 15.02 -17.33 -13.13
N VAL A 200 13.71 -17.03 -13.19
CA VAL A 200 12.75 -17.53 -12.19
C VAL A 200 12.73 -19.04 -12.19
N LYS A 201 12.68 -19.70 -13.39
CA LYS A 201 12.73 -21.16 -13.50
C LYS A 201 13.98 -21.73 -12.86
N ILE A 202 15.15 -21.17 -13.13
CA ILE A 202 16.42 -21.60 -12.52
C ILE A 202 16.34 -21.53 -10.98
N ILE A 203 15.87 -20.43 -10.40
CA ILE A 203 15.75 -20.27 -8.94
C ILE A 203 14.75 -21.29 -8.36
N LEU A 204 13.62 -21.54 -9.05
CA LEU A 204 12.65 -22.57 -8.63
C LEU A 204 13.29 -23.96 -8.58
N LEU A 205 14.14 -24.30 -9.54
CA LEU A 205 14.84 -25.59 -9.58
C LEU A 205 15.96 -25.68 -8.53
N GLU A 206 16.86 -24.68 -8.47
CA GLU A 206 18.09 -24.72 -7.70
C GLU A 206 17.89 -24.34 -6.23
N ASP A 207 17.21 -23.20 -5.97
CA ASP A 207 17.06 -22.67 -4.60
C ASP A 207 15.83 -23.25 -3.90
N CYS A 208 14.67 -23.41 -4.64
CA CYS A 208 13.47 -24.00 -4.07
C CYS A 208 13.47 -25.55 -4.16
N GLY A 209 14.41 -26.15 -4.92
CA GLY A 209 14.54 -27.60 -5.04
C GLY A 209 13.30 -28.27 -5.66
N LEU A 210 12.71 -27.66 -6.69
CA LEU A 210 11.57 -28.19 -7.42
C LEU A 210 12.04 -29.09 -8.57
N THR A 211 11.15 -30.00 -9.00
CA THR A 211 11.35 -30.71 -10.26
C THR A 211 11.06 -29.79 -11.45
N GLU A 212 11.59 -30.16 -12.64
CA GLU A 212 11.35 -29.40 -13.86
C GLU A 212 9.85 -29.27 -14.17
N GLN A 213 9.09 -30.36 -14.03
CA GLN A 213 7.64 -30.36 -14.22
C GLN A 213 6.94 -29.42 -13.24
N GLN A 214 7.31 -29.43 -11.96
CA GLN A 214 6.71 -28.54 -10.95
C GLN A 214 6.99 -27.07 -11.28
N ALA A 215 8.20 -26.73 -11.70
CA ALA A 215 8.54 -25.37 -12.11
C ALA A 215 7.74 -24.92 -13.34
N ASP A 216 7.60 -25.79 -14.35
CA ASP A 216 6.84 -25.50 -15.56
C ASP A 216 5.33 -25.35 -15.27
N ASP A 217 4.77 -26.22 -14.41
CA ASP A 217 3.36 -26.11 -14.00
C ASP A 217 3.08 -24.81 -13.24
N ILE A 218 3.99 -24.38 -12.37
CA ILE A 218 3.87 -23.09 -11.65
C ILE A 218 3.93 -21.92 -12.63
N LEU A 219 4.90 -21.91 -13.53
CA LEU A 219 5.04 -20.86 -14.54
C LEU A 219 3.84 -20.81 -15.48
N ALA A 220 3.31 -21.95 -15.89
CA ALA A 220 2.09 -22.04 -16.69
C ALA A 220 0.89 -21.46 -15.92
N PHE A 221 0.72 -21.83 -14.65
CA PHE A 221 -0.39 -21.36 -13.82
C PHE A 221 -0.37 -19.84 -13.64
N ILE A 222 0.76 -19.25 -13.24
CA ILE A 222 0.87 -17.80 -13.03
C ILE A 222 0.83 -17.01 -14.34
N SER A 223 1.02 -17.67 -15.48
CA SER A 223 0.95 -17.06 -16.81
C SER A 223 -0.45 -17.06 -17.40
N ILE A 224 -1.47 -17.59 -16.70
CA ILE A 224 -2.87 -17.50 -17.13
C ILE A 224 -3.25 -16.03 -17.21
N LYS A 225 -3.62 -15.56 -18.41
CA LYS A 225 -3.96 -14.16 -18.73
C LYS A 225 -5.19 -14.12 -19.62
N GLY A 226 -5.85 -13.00 -19.64
CA GLY A 226 -7.05 -12.71 -20.43
C GLY A 226 -7.89 -11.64 -19.77
N THR A 227 -9.16 -11.53 -20.13
CA THR A 227 -10.15 -10.77 -19.38
C THR A 227 -10.33 -11.37 -17.98
N ASN A 228 -10.84 -10.59 -17.04
CA ASN A 228 -11.09 -11.10 -15.70
C ASN A 228 -11.97 -12.35 -15.68
N ALA A 229 -12.98 -12.40 -16.58
CA ALA A 229 -13.86 -13.55 -16.72
C ALA A 229 -13.12 -14.79 -17.24
N GLU A 230 -12.22 -14.64 -18.22
CA GLU A 230 -11.42 -15.74 -18.76
C GLU A 230 -10.45 -16.30 -17.74
N VAL A 231 -9.78 -15.42 -16.97
CA VAL A 231 -8.86 -15.86 -15.88
C VAL A 231 -9.64 -16.62 -14.82
N LEU A 232 -10.77 -16.10 -14.34
CA LEU A 232 -11.60 -16.78 -13.36
C LEU A 232 -12.15 -18.13 -13.88
N ALA A 233 -12.56 -18.20 -15.17
CA ALA A 233 -12.99 -19.46 -15.80
C ALA A 233 -11.84 -20.46 -15.91
N ALA A 234 -10.62 -20.02 -16.21
CA ALA A 234 -9.45 -20.91 -16.24
C ALA A 234 -9.13 -21.50 -14.85
N LEU A 235 -9.30 -20.70 -13.78
CA LEU A 235 -9.10 -21.16 -12.39
C LEU A 235 -10.13 -22.21 -11.98
N GLU A 236 -11.36 -22.22 -12.54
CA GLU A 236 -12.36 -23.25 -12.28
C GLU A 236 -11.90 -24.67 -12.65
N ASN A 237 -10.98 -24.84 -13.59
CA ASN A 237 -10.42 -26.14 -13.94
C ASN A 237 -9.63 -26.81 -12.80
N TYR A 238 -9.28 -26.04 -11.76
CA TYR A 238 -8.57 -26.48 -10.57
C TYR A 238 -9.51 -26.68 -9.36
N ALA A 239 -10.76 -26.21 -9.44
CA ALA A 239 -11.72 -26.28 -8.34
C ALA A 239 -12.04 -27.73 -7.94
N GLY A 240 -12.41 -27.92 -6.66
CA GLY A 240 -12.73 -29.21 -6.07
C GLY A 240 -11.53 -30.09 -5.74
N ARG A 241 -10.30 -29.60 -5.94
CA ARG A 241 -9.06 -30.34 -5.67
C ARG A 241 -8.39 -29.96 -4.36
N ASN A 242 -8.67 -28.76 -3.84
CA ASN A 242 -8.09 -28.27 -2.59
C ASN A 242 -9.00 -27.21 -1.94
N GLU A 243 -9.37 -27.38 -0.69
CA GLU A 243 -10.29 -26.49 0.03
C GLU A 243 -9.77 -25.04 0.15
N THR A 244 -8.46 -24.84 0.34
CA THR A 244 -7.84 -23.51 0.41
C THR A 244 -7.93 -22.82 -0.93
N PHE A 245 -7.70 -23.52 -2.02
CA PHE A 245 -7.86 -23.02 -3.38
C PHE A 245 -9.30 -22.60 -3.65
N ASP A 246 -10.28 -23.48 -3.34
CA ASP A 246 -11.69 -23.22 -3.56
C ASP A 246 -12.18 -22.01 -2.76
N THR A 247 -11.72 -21.86 -1.52
CA THR A 247 -11.99 -20.67 -0.70
C THR A 247 -11.43 -19.41 -1.37
N GLY A 248 -10.17 -19.42 -1.78
CA GLY A 248 -9.51 -18.28 -2.43
C GLY A 248 -10.16 -17.89 -3.74
N LEU A 249 -10.55 -18.86 -4.56
CA LEU A 249 -11.26 -18.64 -5.81
C LEU A 249 -12.65 -18.05 -5.55
N GLY A 250 -13.37 -18.53 -4.55
CA GLY A 250 -14.67 -17.99 -4.13
C GLY A 250 -14.54 -16.53 -3.69
N GLU A 251 -13.56 -16.21 -2.86
CA GLU A 251 -13.27 -14.84 -2.42
C GLU A 251 -12.92 -13.93 -3.60
N LEU A 252 -12.05 -14.36 -4.50
CA LEU A 252 -11.63 -13.59 -5.69
C LEU A 252 -12.81 -13.28 -6.61
N LYS A 253 -13.74 -14.25 -6.79
CA LYS A 253 -14.99 -14.06 -7.54
C LYS A 253 -15.90 -13.01 -6.89
N VAL A 254 -16.07 -13.06 -5.56
CA VAL A 254 -16.87 -12.06 -4.84
C VAL A 254 -16.27 -10.68 -5.02
N VAL A 255 -14.96 -10.52 -4.90
CA VAL A 255 -14.27 -9.25 -5.15
C VAL A 255 -14.54 -8.78 -6.58
N ALA A 256 -14.23 -9.58 -7.59
CA ALA A 256 -14.39 -9.21 -8.99
C ALA A 256 -15.84 -8.86 -9.39
N SER A 257 -16.84 -9.63 -8.90
CA SER A 257 -18.24 -9.44 -9.27
C SER A 257 -18.86 -8.17 -8.66
N ASN A 258 -18.30 -7.64 -7.58
CA ASN A 258 -18.86 -6.45 -6.91
C ASN A 258 -18.23 -5.12 -7.38
N LEU A 259 -17.17 -5.15 -8.18
CA LEU A 259 -16.47 -3.92 -8.58
C LEU A 259 -17.34 -2.96 -9.39
N ALA A 260 -18.15 -3.48 -10.31
CA ALA A 260 -19.09 -2.66 -11.09
C ALA A 260 -20.12 -1.95 -10.20
N ALA A 261 -20.61 -2.62 -9.14
CA ALA A 261 -21.52 -2.02 -8.16
C ALA A 261 -20.87 -0.89 -7.36
N PHE A 262 -19.55 -0.98 -7.11
CA PHE A 262 -18.76 0.09 -6.50
C PHE A 262 -18.37 1.21 -7.49
N GLY A 263 -18.78 1.12 -8.76
CA GLY A 263 -18.54 2.14 -9.78
C GLY A 263 -17.12 2.11 -10.37
N MET A 264 -16.45 0.98 -10.29
CA MET A 264 -15.12 0.80 -10.88
C MET A 264 -15.23 0.25 -12.30
N PRO A 265 -14.61 0.90 -13.31
CA PRO A 265 -14.55 0.40 -14.68
C PRO A 265 -13.71 -0.88 -14.78
N GLU A 266 -14.12 -1.79 -15.67
CA GLU A 266 -13.43 -3.08 -15.85
C GLU A 266 -11.99 -2.91 -16.33
N GLU A 267 -11.71 -1.90 -17.14
CA GLU A 267 -10.35 -1.61 -17.63
C GLU A 267 -9.35 -1.22 -16.55
N ASN A 268 -9.83 -0.79 -15.37
CA ASN A 268 -8.99 -0.43 -14.23
C ASN A 268 -8.74 -1.58 -13.24
N PHE A 269 -9.28 -2.79 -13.51
CA PHE A 269 -9.13 -3.95 -12.64
C PHE A 269 -8.63 -5.16 -13.41
N VAL A 270 -7.63 -5.86 -12.86
CA VAL A 270 -7.04 -7.06 -13.46
C VAL A 270 -6.87 -8.14 -12.41
N VAL A 271 -7.41 -9.32 -12.66
CA VAL A 271 -7.04 -10.54 -11.92
C VAL A 271 -5.69 -11.01 -12.44
N ASP A 272 -4.66 -10.95 -11.58
CA ASP A 272 -3.26 -11.20 -11.97
C ASP A 272 -2.59 -12.18 -11.01
N LEU A 273 -2.38 -13.40 -11.46
CA LEU A 273 -1.79 -14.48 -10.67
C LEU A 273 -0.29 -14.29 -10.41
N THR A 274 0.37 -13.37 -11.09
CA THR A 274 1.79 -13.05 -10.85
C THR A 274 1.99 -12.25 -9.57
N ILE A 275 0.92 -11.60 -9.05
CA ILE A 275 0.99 -10.90 -7.76
C ILE A 275 1.02 -11.95 -6.64
N ALA A 276 2.21 -12.34 -6.30
CA ALA A 276 2.52 -13.19 -5.15
C ALA A 276 3.06 -12.39 -3.98
N ARG A 277 3.45 -11.12 -4.25
CA ARG A 277 4.09 -10.18 -3.34
C ARG A 277 3.15 -9.71 -2.24
N GLY A 278 3.74 -9.19 -1.25
CA GLY A 278 3.18 -8.53 -0.10
C GLY A 278 4.02 -8.86 1.11
N LEU A 279 3.76 -8.16 2.19
CA LEU A 279 4.37 -8.48 3.47
C LEU A 279 3.95 -9.91 3.87
N ASP A 280 4.83 -10.66 4.50
CA ASP A 280 4.62 -12.08 4.83
C ASP A 280 3.36 -12.36 5.66
N TYR A 281 2.70 -11.30 6.15
CA TYR A 281 1.49 -11.41 6.93
C TYR A 281 0.18 -11.41 6.11
N TYR A 282 0.20 -11.20 4.81
CA TYR A 282 -1.03 -11.29 4.01
C TYR A 282 -1.50 -12.75 3.88
N THR A 283 -2.80 -12.95 4.03
CA THR A 283 -3.44 -14.26 4.12
C THR A 283 -4.51 -14.52 3.07
N GLY A 284 -5.02 -13.49 2.44
CA GLY A 284 -6.11 -13.54 1.45
C GLY A 284 -5.84 -12.67 0.25
N THR A 285 -6.80 -11.80 -0.10
CA THR A 285 -6.70 -10.88 -1.23
C THR A 285 -5.49 -9.96 -1.10
N VAL A 286 -4.80 -9.72 -2.20
CA VAL A 286 -3.66 -8.80 -2.33
C VAL A 286 -3.88 -7.87 -3.51
N TYR A 287 -3.37 -6.64 -3.39
CA TYR A 287 -3.56 -5.57 -4.37
C TYR A 287 -2.24 -4.93 -4.75
N GLU A 288 -2.09 -4.61 -6.03
CA GLU A 288 -1.03 -3.73 -6.54
C GLU A 288 -1.60 -2.77 -7.58
N THR A 289 -1.21 -1.50 -7.51
CA THR A 289 -1.63 -0.51 -8.51
C THR A 289 -0.43 -0.07 -9.33
N LEU A 290 -0.56 -0.18 -10.65
CA LEU A 290 0.45 0.18 -11.63
C LEU A 290 -0.01 1.36 -12.48
N LEU A 291 0.91 2.28 -12.78
CA LEU A 291 0.69 3.33 -13.78
C LEU A 291 1.08 2.76 -15.15
N LEU A 292 0.12 2.70 -16.09
CA LEU A 292 0.31 2.03 -17.39
C LEU A 292 1.35 2.70 -18.28
N ASP A 293 1.47 4.02 -18.18
CA ASP A 293 2.45 4.78 -18.96
C ASP A 293 3.83 4.83 -18.29
N HIS A 294 3.95 4.32 -17.06
CA HIS A 294 5.16 4.36 -16.23
C HIS A 294 5.41 3.04 -15.50
N PRO A 295 5.51 1.92 -16.24
CA PRO A 295 5.69 0.59 -15.64
C PRO A 295 7.01 0.45 -14.85
N GLU A 296 8.03 1.26 -15.18
CA GLU A 296 9.31 1.31 -14.49
C GLU A 296 9.19 1.73 -13.02
N LEU A 297 8.09 2.36 -12.65
CA LEU A 297 7.83 2.76 -11.26
C LEU A 297 7.42 1.58 -10.38
N GLY A 298 6.92 0.51 -11.00
CA GLY A 298 6.31 -0.60 -10.28
C GLY A 298 5.07 -0.17 -9.51
N SER A 299 4.70 -0.96 -8.50
CA SER A 299 3.52 -0.67 -7.69
C SER A 299 3.64 0.65 -6.91
N VAL A 300 2.65 1.53 -7.06
CA VAL A 300 2.55 2.83 -6.37
C VAL A 300 1.55 2.81 -5.21
N CYS A 301 0.71 1.78 -5.16
CA CYS A 301 -0.18 1.46 -4.05
C CYS A 301 -0.24 -0.06 -3.91
N SER A 302 -0.10 -0.58 -2.71
CA SER A 302 -0.18 -2.02 -2.43
C SER A 302 -0.87 -2.29 -1.10
N GLY A 303 -1.38 -3.50 -0.95
CA GLY A 303 -2.02 -3.92 0.27
C GLY A 303 -2.58 -5.33 0.19
N GLY A 304 -3.41 -5.69 1.18
CA GLY A 304 -4.06 -7.00 1.21
C GLY A 304 -4.73 -7.30 2.55
N ARG A 305 -5.33 -8.48 2.60
CA ARG A 305 -5.92 -9.06 3.81
C ARG A 305 -4.85 -9.66 4.71
N TYR A 306 -5.00 -9.46 6.00
CA TYR A 306 -4.21 -10.08 7.07
C TYR A 306 -5.14 -10.54 8.19
N ASP A 307 -4.91 -11.75 8.75
CA ASP A 307 -5.83 -12.32 9.74
C ASP A 307 -5.29 -12.32 11.18
N ASN A 308 -3.98 -12.12 11.38
CA ASN A 308 -3.38 -12.24 12.70
C ASN A 308 -2.28 -11.21 13.01
N LEU A 309 -2.43 -9.99 12.52
CA LEU A 309 -1.40 -8.97 12.76
C LEU A 309 -1.36 -8.52 14.24
N ALA A 310 -2.52 -8.37 14.87
CA ALA A 310 -2.63 -7.98 16.28
C ALA A 310 -2.33 -9.12 17.26
N GLY A 311 -2.20 -10.37 16.80
CA GLY A 311 -1.92 -11.54 17.64
C GLY A 311 -0.58 -11.50 18.41
N TYR A 312 0.31 -10.59 18.04
CA TYR A 312 1.54 -10.30 18.81
C TYR A 312 1.28 -9.51 20.10
N TYR A 313 0.11 -8.86 20.22
CA TYR A 313 -0.19 -7.94 21.30
C TYR A 313 -1.44 -8.32 22.11
N ILE A 314 -2.35 -9.10 21.53
CA ILE A 314 -3.61 -9.51 22.16
C ILE A 314 -4.03 -10.90 21.68
N GLU A 315 -4.56 -11.72 22.59
CA GLU A 315 -5.14 -13.04 22.26
C GLU A 315 -6.54 -12.90 21.67
N LYS A 316 -6.64 -12.22 20.51
CA LYS A 316 -7.87 -12.02 19.76
C LYS A 316 -7.60 -12.23 18.28
N GLN A 317 -8.56 -12.82 17.59
CA GLN A 317 -8.52 -12.90 16.14
C GLN A 317 -9.11 -11.61 15.54
N LEU A 318 -8.25 -10.76 15.01
CA LEU A 318 -8.59 -9.45 14.45
C LEU A 318 -8.21 -9.41 12.97
N PRO A 319 -9.03 -10.02 12.09
CA PRO A 319 -8.78 -9.97 10.66
C PRO A 319 -8.90 -8.53 10.15
N GLY A 320 -8.03 -8.17 9.21
CA GLY A 320 -8.05 -6.85 8.60
C GLY A 320 -7.75 -6.90 7.12
N VAL A 321 -8.13 -5.84 6.42
CA VAL A 321 -7.73 -5.55 5.05
C VAL A 321 -7.35 -4.08 4.95
N GLY A 322 -6.26 -3.80 4.25
CA GLY A 322 -5.82 -2.41 4.08
C GLY A 322 -4.88 -2.23 2.89
N ILE A 323 -4.68 -0.98 2.54
CA ILE A 323 -3.71 -0.57 1.52
C ILE A 323 -2.86 0.59 2.00
N SER A 324 -1.71 0.73 1.39
CA SER A 324 -0.78 1.83 1.58
C SER A 324 -0.41 2.47 0.25
N ILE A 325 -0.57 3.78 0.17
CA ILE A 325 -0.05 4.59 -0.94
C ILE A 325 1.24 5.24 -0.47
N GLY A 326 2.35 5.01 -1.17
CA GLY A 326 3.60 5.73 -0.95
C GLY A 326 3.49 7.17 -1.47
N LEU A 327 2.83 8.06 -0.70
CA LEU A 327 2.44 9.39 -1.17
C LEU A 327 3.63 10.24 -1.60
N THR A 328 4.74 10.23 -0.84
CA THR A 328 5.95 10.96 -1.22
C THR A 328 6.53 10.46 -2.53
N ARG A 329 6.57 9.13 -2.72
CA ARG A 329 7.08 8.53 -3.95
C ARG A 329 6.19 8.87 -5.14
N LEU A 330 4.87 8.73 -4.98
CA LEU A 330 3.90 9.04 -6.03
C LEU A 330 4.01 10.52 -6.42
N PHE A 331 4.00 11.44 -5.45
CA PHE A 331 4.16 12.87 -5.70
C PHE A 331 5.47 13.19 -6.44
N TYR A 332 6.59 12.66 -5.94
CA TYR A 332 7.90 12.89 -6.54
C TYR A 332 7.95 12.48 -8.02
N VAL A 333 7.38 11.33 -8.32
CA VAL A 333 7.37 10.80 -9.69
C VAL A 333 6.45 11.62 -10.59
N LEU A 334 5.24 11.94 -10.12
CA LEU A 334 4.30 12.77 -10.89
C LEU A 334 4.87 14.17 -11.15
N ASP A 335 5.53 14.76 -10.16
CA ASP A 335 6.19 16.07 -10.31
C ASP A 335 7.35 16.01 -11.33
N GLU A 336 8.21 15.00 -11.21
CA GLU A 336 9.38 14.84 -12.09
C GLU A 336 8.99 14.55 -13.54
N GLN A 337 7.88 13.85 -13.76
CA GLN A 337 7.37 13.51 -15.09
C GLN A 337 6.42 14.59 -15.65
N GLY A 338 6.12 15.62 -14.88
CA GLY A 338 5.16 16.66 -15.30
C GLY A 338 3.72 16.18 -15.37
N LEU A 339 3.37 15.14 -14.58
CA LEU A 339 2.06 14.50 -14.55
C LEU A 339 1.16 14.98 -13.40
N LEU A 340 1.63 15.91 -12.59
CA LEU A 340 0.78 16.57 -11.60
C LEU A 340 -0.37 17.30 -12.31
N ASN A 341 -1.57 17.23 -11.76
CA ASN A 341 -2.72 17.95 -12.30
C ASN A 341 -2.36 19.43 -12.46
N PRO A 342 -2.44 19.99 -13.69
CA PRO A 342 -2.08 21.39 -13.96
C PRO A 342 -2.98 22.41 -13.26
N GLU A 343 -4.17 22.00 -12.81
CA GLU A 343 -5.10 22.84 -12.04
C GLU A 343 -4.70 22.99 -10.56
N LEU A 344 -3.68 22.26 -10.09
CA LEU A 344 -3.19 22.42 -8.73
C LEU A 344 -2.62 23.82 -8.51
N PRO A 345 -2.95 24.47 -7.38
CA PRO A 345 -2.51 25.84 -7.11
C PRO A 345 -0.99 25.91 -7.01
N SER A 346 -0.41 26.98 -7.55
CA SER A 346 1.02 27.30 -7.45
C SER A 346 1.34 28.33 -6.37
N ALA A 347 0.29 28.99 -5.86
CA ALA A 347 0.38 30.01 -4.80
C ALA A 347 -0.78 29.84 -3.81
N PRO A 348 -0.59 30.18 -2.52
CA PRO A 348 -1.66 30.09 -1.53
C PRO A 348 -2.68 31.22 -1.61
N ALA A 349 -2.42 32.27 -2.44
CA ALA A 349 -3.24 33.45 -2.57
C ALA A 349 -3.91 33.51 -3.95
N ASP A 350 -5.21 33.73 -3.97
CA ASP A 350 -6.00 33.94 -5.19
C ASP A 350 -5.92 35.40 -5.68
N ALA A 351 -5.63 36.34 -4.78
CA ALA A 351 -5.53 37.76 -5.11
C ALA A 351 -4.40 38.45 -4.34
N LEU A 352 -3.76 39.41 -4.99
CA LEU A 352 -2.74 40.27 -4.41
C LEU A 352 -3.24 41.72 -4.40
N VAL A 353 -3.34 42.32 -3.23
CA VAL A 353 -3.69 43.73 -3.08
C VAL A 353 -2.41 44.56 -3.00
N LEU A 354 -2.17 45.43 -4.00
CA LEU A 354 -1.01 46.32 -4.08
C LEU A 354 -1.46 47.75 -3.73
N PRO A 355 -1.00 48.34 -2.60
CA PRO A 355 -1.31 49.72 -2.26
C PRO A 355 -0.60 50.69 -3.21
N MET A 356 -1.35 51.65 -3.77
CA MET A 356 -0.82 52.75 -4.54
C MET A 356 -1.14 54.08 -3.82
N GLY A 357 -0.32 54.45 -2.84
CA GLY A 357 -0.52 55.61 -1.98
C GLY A 357 -0.87 55.20 -0.53
N ASP A 358 -2.03 55.60 -0.03
CA ASP A 358 -2.45 55.27 1.32
C ASP A 358 -2.66 53.74 1.52
N ILE A 359 -2.06 53.17 2.53
CA ILE A 359 -2.11 51.74 2.82
C ILE A 359 -3.42 51.29 3.50
N ALA A 360 -4.11 52.19 4.22
CA ALA A 360 -5.27 51.83 5.02
C ALA A 360 -6.43 51.25 4.17
N PRO A 361 -6.80 51.82 2.99
CA PRO A 361 -7.80 51.22 2.13
C PRO A 361 -7.41 49.83 1.58
N ALA A 362 -6.13 49.61 1.31
CA ALA A 362 -5.64 48.33 0.84
C ALA A 362 -5.73 47.25 1.92
N ILE A 363 -5.43 47.61 3.17
CA ILE A 363 -5.64 46.70 4.33
C ILE A 363 -7.12 46.35 4.48
N ALA A 364 -8.01 47.38 4.45
CA ALA A 364 -9.45 47.13 4.57
C ALA A 364 -10.00 46.22 3.45
N LEU A 365 -9.55 46.43 2.21
CA LEU A 365 -9.91 45.55 1.09
C LEU A 365 -9.38 44.12 1.30
N ALA A 366 -8.13 43.97 1.71
CA ALA A 366 -7.56 42.66 1.98
C ALA A 366 -8.30 41.89 3.06
N GLU A 367 -8.72 42.59 4.16
CA GLU A 367 -9.54 41.97 5.21
C GLU A 367 -10.93 41.58 4.72
N THR A 368 -11.55 42.40 3.86
CA THR A 368 -12.84 42.07 3.24
C THR A 368 -12.73 40.83 2.33
N LEU A 369 -11.61 40.67 1.60
CA LEU A 369 -11.39 39.48 0.72
C LEU A 369 -11.07 38.21 1.51
N ARG A 370 -10.66 38.30 2.78
CA ARG A 370 -10.37 37.16 3.66
C ARG A 370 -11.62 36.63 4.38
N SER A 371 -12.65 37.41 4.50
CA SER A 371 -13.94 37.08 5.16
C SER A 371 -14.92 36.39 4.20
#